data_4d1abe57aefd8d66003089a44f3d7b17
#
_entry.id   4d1abe57aefd8d66003089a44f3d7b17
#
_cell.length_a   1.000
_cell.length_b   1.000
_cell.length_c   1.000
_cell.angle_alpha   90.00
_cell.angle_beta   90.00
_cell.angle_gamma   90.00
#
_symmetry.space_group_name_H-M   'P 1'
#
loop_
_entity.id
_entity.type
_entity.pdbx_description
1 polymer ?
#
loop_
_entity_poly.entity_id
_entity_poly.type
_entity_poly.pdbx_seq_one_letter_code
_entity_poly.pdbx_strand_id
1 'polypeptide(L)'
;LKNKNLLTDKVAQEAAIISKDKKIRKLVHNFQIECAYNPPKKYNGSCLDGRDITYKIIPDADFKFYITASLKTRVQRRFKELKRIDNSIKLRDVVKSVKNRDKSDKNRNISKLKKTKDSILINTTNLTKKACFLKIKNIMDRKIYN
;
A
#
# COMPACT_ATOMS: atom_id res chain seq x y z
N LEU A 1 -0.97 -12.85 5.79
CA LEU A 1 -2.24 -13.48 5.36
C LEU A 1 -1.92 -14.87 4.81
N LYS A 2 -2.34 -15.93 5.54
CA LYS A 2 -2.12 -17.32 5.12
C LYS A 2 -3.13 -17.80 4.06
N ASN A 3 -4.26 -17.09 3.90
CA ASN A 3 -5.31 -17.51 2.97
C ASN A 3 -5.07 -16.91 1.57
N LYS A 4 -4.66 -17.75 0.62
CA LYS A 4 -4.40 -17.38 -0.78
C LYS A 4 -5.64 -16.81 -1.49
N ASN A 5 -6.85 -17.22 -1.08
CA ASN A 5 -8.10 -16.75 -1.67
C ASN A 5 -8.32 -15.24 -1.46
N LEU A 6 -7.73 -14.64 -0.43
CA LEU A 6 -7.80 -13.20 -0.17
C LEU A 6 -6.92 -12.36 -1.10
N LEU A 7 -6.04 -12.98 -1.89
CA LEU A 7 -5.10 -12.29 -2.78
C LEU A 7 -5.61 -12.17 -4.23
N THR A 8 -6.84 -12.60 -4.51
CA THR A 8 -7.43 -12.56 -5.84
C THR A 8 -7.88 -11.15 -6.25
N ASP A 9 -7.96 -10.89 -7.56
CA ASP A 9 -8.50 -9.63 -8.08
C ASP A 9 -9.99 -9.46 -7.74
N LYS A 10 -10.76 -10.56 -7.66
CA LYS A 10 -12.17 -10.54 -7.25
C LYS A 10 -12.32 -9.96 -5.85
N VAL A 11 -11.57 -10.47 -4.87
CA VAL A 11 -11.60 -9.95 -3.49
C VAL A 11 -11.17 -8.48 -3.44
N ALA A 12 -10.16 -8.09 -4.23
CA ALA A 12 -9.75 -6.69 -4.30
C ALA A 12 -10.84 -5.76 -4.84
N GLN A 13 -11.64 -6.22 -5.82
CA GLN A 13 -12.78 -5.49 -6.36
C GLN A 13 -13.93 -5.38 -5.34
N GLU A 14 -14.29 -6.47 -4.69
CA GLU A 14 -15.30 -6.48 -3.62
C GLU A 14 -14.90 -5.56 -2.45
N ALA A 15 -13.66 -5.62 -2.01
CA ALA A 15 -13.13 -4.72 -0.98
C ALA A 15 -13.23 -3.24 -1.42
N ALA A 16 -12.98 -2.94 -2.69
CA ALA A 16 -13.12 -1.58 -3.22
C ALA A 16 -14.58 -1.09 -3.24
N ILE A 17 -15.56 -1.99 -3.45
CA ILE A 17 -16.99 -1.68 -3.38
C ILE A 17 -17.39 -1.42 -1.93
N ILE A 18 -17.09 -2.36 -1.03
CA ILE A 18 -17.42 -2.29 0.39
C ILE A 18 -16.78 -1.05 1.04
N SER A 19 -15.58 -0.68 0.62
CA SER A 19 -14.89 0.50 1.14
C SER A 19 -15.58 1.85 0.84
N LYS A 20 -16.64 1.88 0.03
CA LYS A 20 -17.45 3.07 -0.21
C LYS A 20 -18.46 3.33 0.90
N ASP A 21 -18.83 2.30 1.67
CA ASP A 21 -19.74 2.42 2.79
C ASP A 21 -19.12 3.26 3.92
N LYS A 22 -19.85 4.29 4.38
CA LYS A 22 -19.36 5.22 5.42
C LYS A 22 -19.18 4.56 6.79
N LYS A 23 -20.05 3.60 7.14
CA LYS A 23 -19.98 2.89 8.43
C LYS A 23 -18.78 1.97 8.46
N ILE A 24 -18.57 1.20 7.39
CA ILE A 24 -17.40 0.31 7.25
C ILE A 24 -16.10 1.13 7.23
N ARG A 25 -16.08 2.27 6.53
CA ARG A 25 -14.94 3.19 6.59
C ARG A 25 -14.62 3.68 7.98
N LYS A 26 -15.64 4.04 8.77
CA LYS A 26 -15.43 4.48 10.16
C LYS A 26 -14.82 3.38 11.01
N LEU A 27 -15.33 2.14 10.88
CA LEU A 27 -14.77 0.98 11.59
C LEU A 27 -13.30 0.73 11.19
N VAL A 28 -13.00 0.70 9.90
CA VAL A 28 -11.63 0.50 9.41
C VAL A 28 -10.71 1.65 9.85
N HIS A 29 -11.17 2.88 9.81
CA HIS A 29 -10.41 4.04 10.27
C HIS A 29 -10.07 3.93 11.77
N ASN A 30 -11.04 3.62 12.62
CA ASN A 30 -10.82 3.45 14.06
C ASN A 30 -9.82 2.32 14.33
N PHE A 31 -9.95 1.20 13.62
CA PHE A 31 -9.00 0.09 13.73
C PHE A 31 -7.58 0.50 13.28
N GLN A 32 -7.45 1.28 12.21
CA GLN A 32 -6.16 1.77 11.76
C GLN A 32 -5.51 2.72 12.77
N ILE A 33 -6.29 3.62 13.36
CA ILE A 33 -5.83 4.51 14.44
C ILE A 33 -5.36 3.69 15.63
N GLU A 34 -6.15 2.72 16.07
CA GLU A 34 -5.77 1.84 17.18
C GLU A 34 -4.45 1.10 16.90
N CYS A 35 -4.32 0.49 15.73
CA CYS A 35 -3.08 -0.17 15.33
C CYS A 35 -1.87 0.79 15.24
N ALA A 36 -2.11 2.06 14.89
CA ALA A 36 -1.06 3.05 14.73
C ALA A 36 -0.49 3.52 16.08
N TYR A 37 -1.37 3.90 16.99
CA TYR A 37 -0.99 4.57 18.23
C TYR A 37 -0.88 3.62 19.42
N ASN A 38 -1.52 2.44 19.37
CA ASN A 38 -1.49 1.43 20.42
C ASN A 38 -0.92 0.09 19.93
N PRO A 39 0.33 0.05 19.44
CA PRO A 39 0.94 -1.21 19.03
C PRO A 39 1.10 -2.14 20.25
N PRO A 40 1.07 -3.48 20.06
CA PRO A 40 1.33 -4.42 21.14
C PRO A 40 2.66 -4.11 21.83
N LYS A 41 2.72 -4.23 23.17
CA LYS A 41 3.87 -3.84 24.04
C LYS A 41 5.24 -4.39 23.62
N LYS A 42 5.27 -5.49 22.85
CA LYS A 42 6.51 -6.08 22.31
C LYS A 42 7.11 -5.33 21.12
N TYR A 43 6.44 -4.31 20.61
CA TYR A 43 6.89 -3.50 19.47
C TYR A 43 7.03 -2.03 19.88
N ASN A 44 8.06 -1.38 19.37
CA ASN A 44 8.33 0.03 19.63
C ASN A 44 7.60 0.99 18.69
N GLY A 45 6.70 0.48 17.85
CA GLY A 45 5.95 1.30 16.89
C GLY A 45 5.15 0.45 15.92
N SER A 46 4.51 1.11 14.99
CA SER A 46 3.64 0.51 13.98
C SER A 46 4.07 0.91 12.56
N CYS A 47 3.74 0.07 11.59
CA CYS A 47 3.92 0.36 10.18
C CYS A 47 2.62 0.12 9.44
N LEU A 48 2.04 1.17 8.85
CA LEU A 48 0.79 1.11 8.11
C LEU A 48 1.01 1.30 6.61
N ASP A 49 0.30 0.50 5.82
CA ASP A 49 0.26 0.63 4.36
C ASP A 49 -1.14 1.07 3.91
N GLY A 50 -1.21 2.09 3.04
CA GLY A 50 -2.47 2.56 2.48
C GLY A 50 -2.30 3.78 1.57
N ARG A 51 -3.42 4.40 1.16
CA ARG A 51 -3.42 5.53 0.23
C ARG A 51 -3.46 6.88 0.91
N ASP A 52 -4.09 6.94 2.06
CA ASP A 52 -4.37 8.15 2.83
C ASP A 52 -3.73 8.15 4.23
N ILE A 53 -2.87 7.17 4.49
CA ILE A 53 -2.23 6.99 5.80
C ILE A 53 -1.50 8.27 6.22
N THR A 54 -0.66 8.81 5.36
CA THR A 54 0.27 9.91 5.68
C THR A 54 -0.38 11.28 5.87
N TYR A 55 -1.66 11.45 5.51
CA TYR A 55 -2.34 12.75 5.66
C TYR A 55 -3.71 12.69 6.36
N LYS A 56 -4.23 11.46 6.57
CA LYS A 56 -5.56 11.30 7.16
C LYS A 56 -5.56 10.39 8.39
N ILE A 57 -4.80 9.30 8.37
CA ILE A 57 -4.80 8.30 9.45
C ILE A 57 -3.76 8.67 10.50
N ILE A 58 -2.50 8.86 10.11
CA ILE A 58 -1.39 9.25 10.97
C ILE A 58 -0.60 10.39 10.34
N PRO A 59 -1.17 11.62 10.35
CA PRO A 59 -0.52 12.80 9.77
C PRO A 59 0.73 13.23 10.51
N ASP A 60 0.95 12.75 11.71
CA ASP A 60 2.07 12.99 12.60
C ASP A 60 3.12 11.85 12.63
N ALA A 61 3.02 10.86 11.71
CA ALA A 61 3.97 9.77 11.63
C ALA A 61 5.42 10.25 11.50
N ASP A 62 6.35 9.66 12.25
CA ASP A 62 7.79 9.98 12.24
C ASP A 62 8.40 9.81 10.84
N PHE A 63 7.94 8.80 10.11
CA PHE A 63 8.39 8.51 8.76
C PHE A 63 7.22 8.32 7.81
N LYS A 64 7.22 9.09 6.74
CA LYS A 64 6.22 9.01 5.67
C LYS A 64 6.90 8.68 4.36
N PHE A 65 6.58 7.54 3.79
CA PHE A 65 7.14 7.09 2.52
C PHE A 65 6.06 7.05 1.44
N TYR A 66 6.34 7.66 0.30
CA TYR A 66 5.54 7.51 -0.90
C TYR A 66 6.26 6.54 -1.85
N ILE A 67 5.77 5.30 -1.88
CA ILE A 67 6.39 4.23 -2.67
C ILE A 67 5.79 4.21 -4.07
N THR A 68 6.65 4.23 -5.10
CA THR A 68 6.23 4.16 -6.50
C THR A 68 7.09 3.21 -7.32
N ALA A 69 6.61 2.84 -8.51
CA ALA A 69 7.35 2.14 -9.54
C ALA A 69 6.70 2.38 -10.91
N SER A 70 7.44 2.14 -12.00
CA SER A 70 6.89 2.22 -13.35
C SER A 70 5.69 1.27 -13.51
N LEU A 71 4.76 1.64 -14.39
CA LEU A 71 3.61 0.78 -14.70
C LEU A 71 4.06 -0.63 -15.14
N LYS A 72 5.07 -0.69 -16.02
CA LYS A 72 5.66 -1.95 -16.50
C LYS A 72 6.11 -2.85 -15.35
N THR A 73 6.88 -2.29 -14.41
CA THR A 73 7.39 -3.03 -13.24
C THR A 73 6.27 -3.51 -12.33
N ARG A 74 5.25 -2.66 -12.06
CA ARG A 74 4.10 -3.02 -11.21
C ARG A 74 3.26 -4.12 -11.85
N VAL A 75 3.01 -4.03 -13.15
CA VAL A 75 2.31 -5.07 -13.92
C VAL A 75 3.06 -6.39 -13.88
N GLN A 76 4.38 -6.38 -14.11
CA GLN A 76 5.19 -7.60 -14.07
C GLN A 76 5.20 -8.25 -12.67
N ARG A 77 5.32 -7.44 -11.61
CA ARG A 77 5.26 -7.95 -10.22
C ARG A 77 3.90 -8.59 -9.93
N ARG A 78 2.80 -7.89 -10.30
CA ARG A 78 1.45 -8.41 -10.09
C ARG A 78 1.17 -9.65 -10.92
N PHE A 79 1.61 -9.68 -12.16
CA PHE A 79 1.47 -10.84 -13.04
C PHE A 79 2.18 -12.07 -12.45
N LYS A 80 3.44 -11.93 -11.99
CA LYS A 80 4.18 -13.02 -11.34
C LYS A 80 3.49 -13.51 -10.06
N GLU A 81 2.90 -12.61 -9.29
CA GLU A 81 2.15 -12.96 -8.07
C GLU A 81 0.90 -13.77 -8.41
N LEU A 82 0.08 -13.30 -9.33
CA LEU A 82 -1.18 -13.96 -9.72
C LEU A 82 -0.94 -15.29 -10.41
N LYS A 83 0.09 -15.40 -11.27
CA LYS A 83 0.47 -16.65 -11.94
C LYS A 83 0.83 -17.79 -10.97
N ARG A 84 1.29 -17.48 -9.77
CA ARG A 84 1.55 -18.49 -8.73
C ARG A 84 0.28 -19.09 -8.12
N ILE A 85 -0.85 -18.39 -8.28
CA ILE A 85 -2.15 -18.78 -7.73
C ILE A 85 -3.00 -19.42 -8.84
N ASP A 86 -2.98 -18.83 -10.02
CA ASP A 86 -3.77 -19.24 -11.18
C ASP A 86 -2.96 -19.10 -12.47
N ASN A 87 -2.65 -20.23 -13.10
CA ASN A 87 -1.90 -20.29 -14.34
C ASN A 87 -2.67 -19.78 -15.57
N SER A 88 -3.99 -19.59 -15.49
CA SER A 88 -4.82 -19.09 -16.60
C SER A 88 -4.72 -17.58 -16.79
N ILE A 89 -4.17 -16.84 -15.82
CA ILE A 89 -4.08 -15.37 -15.83
C ILE A 89 -3.34 -14.87 -17.09
N LYS A 90 -3.98 -13.93 -17.79
CA LYS A 90 -3.40 -13.29 -18.98
C LYS A 90 -2.79 -11.93 -18.61
N LEU A 91 -1.63 -11.63 -19.18
CA LEU A 91 -0.91 -10.38 -18.91
C LEU A 91 -1.77 -9.14 -19.27
N ARG A 92 -2.55 -9.19 -20.37
CA ARG A 92 -3.44 -8.11 -20.79
C ARG A 92 -4.46 -7.72 -19.70
N ASP A 93 -4.97 -8.70 -18.97
CA ASP A 93 -5.99 -8.49 -17.95
C ASP A 93 -5.36 -7.83 -16.70
N VAL A 94 -4.14 -8.24 -16.37
CA VAL A 94 -3.35 -7.61 -15.30
C VAL A 94 -3.00 -6.16 -15.65
N VAL A 95 -2.63 -5.86 -16.90
CA VAL A 95 -2.38 -4.48 -17.35
C VAL A 95 -3.62 -3.61 -17.15
N LYS A 96 -4.80 -4.13 -17.57
CA LYS A 96 -6.08 -3.43 -17.43
C LYS A 96 -6.44 -3.19 -15.97
N SER A 97 -6.29 -4.23 -15.14
CA SER A 97 -6.55 -4.17 -13.69
C SER A 97 -5.67 -3.12 -13.00
N VAL A 98 -4.35 -3.14 -13.24
CA VAL A 98 -3.42 -2.17 -12.65
C VAL A 98 -3.72 -0.74 -13.08
N LYS A 99 -3.99 -0.50 -14.38
CA LYS A 99 -4.35 0.84 -14.89
C LYS A 99 -5.65 1.36 -14.28
N ASN A 100 -6.68 0.51 -14.18
CA ASN A 100 -7.96 0.89 -13.59
C ASN A 100 -7.81 1.24 -12.10
N ARG A 101 -7.02 0.46 -11.38
CA ARG A 101 -6.71 0.74 -9.97
C ARG A 101 -5.98 2.07 -9.80
N ASP A 102 -4.96 2.34 -10.62
CA ASP A 102 -4.22 3.62 -10.59
C ASP A 102 -5.15 4.81 -10.83
N LYS A 103 -6.04 4.69 -11.83
CA LYS A 103 -7.06 5.72 -12.13
C LYS A 103 -8.01 5.92 -10.95
N SER A 104 -8.50 4.83 -10.37
CA SER A 104 -9.38 4.86 -9.20
C SER A 104 -8.68 5.49 -8.00
N ASP A 105 -7.47 5.07 -7.66
CA ASP A 105 -6.72 5.55 -6.50
C ASP A 105 -6.40 7.06 -6.60
N LYS A 106 -6.21 7.59 -7.81
CA LYS A 106 -5.94 9.02 -8.05
C LYS A 106 -7.21 9.88 -8.08
N ASN A 107 -8.31 9.36 -8.63
CA ASN A 107 -9.49 10.18 -8.97
C ASN A 107 -10.64 10.05 -7.98
N ARG A 108 -10.61 9.11 -7.05
CA ARG A 108 -11.67 8.96 -6.04
C ARG A 108 -11.77 10.20 -5.15
N ASN A 109 -12.99 10.56 -4.76
CA ASN A 109 -13.25 11.77 -3.96
C ASN A 109 -12.75 11.64 -2.51
N ILE A 110 -12.74 10.43 -1.98
CA ILE A 110 -12.38 10.16 -0.58
C ILE A 110 -11.11 9.30 -0.55
N SER A 111 -10.15 9.70 0.30
CA SER A 111 -8.91 8.92 0.55
C SER A 111 -8.08 8.69 -0.73
N LYS A 112 -7.85 9.74 -1.50
CA LYS A 112 -7.02 9.72 -2.71
C LYS A 112 -5.60 9.25 -2.39
N LEU A 113 -4.96 8.58 -3.35
CA LEU A 113 -3.52 8.38 -3.28
C LEU A 113 -2.82 9.73 -3.50
N LYS A 114 -2.24 10.29 -2.44
CA LYS A 114 -1.59 11.60 -2.47
C LYS A 114 -0.21 11.52 -1.80
N LYS A 115 0.80 12.07 -2.47
CA LYS A 115 2.08 12.35 -1.86
C LYS A 115 1.98 13.63 -1.04
N THR A 116 2.31 13.60 0.24
CA THR A 116 2.42 14.79 1.10
C THR A 116 3.76 15.49 0.88
N LYS A 117 3.88 16.76 1.27
CA LYS A 117 5.13 17.54 1.13
C LYS A 117 6.28 16.91 1.90
N ASP A 118 5.99 16.37 3.08
CA ASP A 118 6.90 15.72 4.01
C ASP A 118 7.13 14.22 3.72
N SER A 119 6.49 13.66 2.70
CA SER A 119 6.71 12.26 2.30
C SER A 119 7.98 12.09 1.48
N ILE A 120 8.80 11.13 1.88
CA ILE A 120 10.00 10.70 1.16
C ILE A 120 9.60 9.82 -0.02
N LEU A 121 9.95 10.24 -1.23
CA LEU A 121 9.67 9.48 -2.45
C LEU A 121 10.67 8.33 -2.61
N ILE A 122 10.16 7.11 -2.70
CA ILE A 122 10.94 5.91 -3.01
C ILE A 122 10.48 5.31 -4.34
N ASN A 123 11.26 5.50 -5.39
CA ASN A 123 11.04 4.82 -6.66
C ASN A 123 11.69 3.42 -6.61
N THR A 124 10.87 2.39 -6.70
CA THR A 124 11.29 0.98 -6.60
C THR A 124 11.37 0.29 -7.95
N THR A 125 11.32 1.03 -9.08
CA THR A 125 11.29 0.44 -10.43
C THR A 125 12.40 -0.59 -10.63
N ASN A 126 13.63 -0.23 -10.27
CA ASN A 126 14.83 -1.06 -10.46
C ASN A 126 15.34 -1.68 -9.15
N LEU A 127 14.52 -1.69 -8.09
CA LEU A 127 14.92 -2.25 -6.80
C LEU A 127 14.35 -3.64 -6.58
N THR A 128 15.18 -4.53 -6.04
CA THR A 128 14.72 -5.78 -5.41
C THR A 128 14.03 -5.47 -4.08
N LYS A 129 13.29 -6.43 -3.53
CA LYS A 129 12.69 -6.28 -2.19
C LYS A 129 13.74 -5.97 -1.13
N LYS A 130 14.89 -6.68 -1.15
CA LYS A 130 16.02 -6.47 -0.22
C LYS A 130 16.62 -5.08 -0.37
N ALA A 131 16.87 -4.64 -1.60
CA ALA A 131 17.43 -3.31 -1.86
C ALA A 131 16.46 -2.18 -1.42
N CYS A 132 15.16 -2.36 -1.64
CA CYS A 132 14.16 -1.41 -1.17
C CYS A 132 14.13 -1.34 0.36
N PHE A 133 14.13 -2.48 1.04
CA PHE A 133 14.18 -2.55 2.51
C PHE A 133 15.42 -1.85 3.06
N LEU A 134 16.61 -2.16 2.54
CA LEU A 134 17.85 -1.53 2.99
C LEU A 134 17.85 -0.02 2.76
N LYS A 135 17.30 0.43 1.62
CA LYS A 135 17.18 1.87 1.34
C LYS A 135 16.29 2.57 2.37
N ILE A 136 15.15 1.99 2.70
CA ILE A 136 14.22 2.54 3.71
C ILE A 136 14.90 2.52 5.09
N LYS A 137 15.49 1.37 5.48
CA LYS A 137 16.22 1.25 6.74
C LYS A 137 17.29 2.32 6.89
N ASN A 138 18.16 2.50 5.90
CA ASN A 138 19.21 3.51 5.95
C ASN A 138 18.68 4.95 6.12
N ILE A 139 17.52 5.26 5.51
CA ILE A 139 16.87 6.57 5.69
C ILE A 139 16.37 6.73 7.13
N MET A 140 15.78 5.68 7.68
CA MET A 140 15.28 5.70 9.06
C MET A 140 16.44 5.79 10.07
N ASP A 141 17.47 4.98 9.91
CA ASP A 141 18.65 4.97 10.78
C ASP A 141 19.30 6.35 10.85
N ARG A 142 19.50 7.02 9.71
CA ARG A 142 20.05 8.38 9.66
C ARG A 142 19.23 9.41 10.42
N LYS A 143 17.91 9.26 10.47
CA LYS A 143 17.04 10.21 11.20
C LYS A 143 16.93 9.90 12.68
N ILE A 144 17.15 8.65 13.07
CA ILE A 144 17.04 8.20 14.47
C ILE A 144 18.37 8.42 15.21
N TYR A 145 19.51 8.25 14.52
CA TYR A 145 20.84 8.21 15.15
C TYR A 145 21.72 9.43 14.82
N ASN A 146 21.21 10.40 14.02
CA ASN A 146 21.81 11.71 13.80
C ASN A 146 20.90 12.81 14.37
#